data_533917ab1d56f23950a43fffd5b51dc1
#
_entry.id   533917ab1d56f23950a43fffd5b51dc1
#
_cell.length_a   1.000
_cell.length_b   1.000
_cell.length_c   1.000
_cell.angle_alpha   90.00
_cell.angle_beta   90.00
_cell.angle_gamma   90.00
#
_symmetry.space_group_name_H-M   'P 1'
#
loop_
_entity.id
_entity.type
_entity.pdbx_description
1 polymer ?
#
loop_
_entity_poly.entity_id
_entity_poly.type
_entity_poly.pdbx_seq_one_letter_code
_entity_poly.pdbx_strand_id
1 'polypeptide(L)'
;DDIKRFEAGKVVFLKGKRENYQNNPQIKIFKLRLANDKEPNDPALYLQAAPEKTLVMEEELNQYVFEIVNPTWNRIVRYLLKEYHDEFFKFPAAKSNHHAYEGGLAFHTLSILRLAKAVTEQYEEVDKALLYAGTILHDLGKVLELSGPVATTYTLAGNLIGHIVLVDEEIVKACAALKIELESEDAILLRHMILAHHGLLEYGSPVQPHLLEADMLHQL
;
A
#
# COMPACT_ATOMS: atom_id res chain seq x y z
N ASP A 1 -35.00 1.37 -15.15
CA ASP A 1 -33.94 0.44 -15.58
C ASP A 1 -32.58 1.09 -15.89
N ASP A 2 -32.49 2.42 -15.86
CA ASP A 2 -31.20 3.12 -16.11
C ASP A 2 -30.18 3.05 -14.97
N ILE A 3 -30.61 2.74 -13.74
CA ILE A 3 -29.72 2.69 -12.57
C ILE A 3 -28.65 1.59 -12.71
N LYS A 4 -28.96 0.48 -13.38
CA LYS A 4 -28.01 -0.62 -13.62
C LYS A 4 -26.84 -0.28 -14.56
N ARG A 5 -26.88 0.89 -15.21
CA ARG A 5 -25.78 1.37 -16.10
C ARG A 5 -24.72 2.16 -15.33
N PHE A 6 -25.04 2.61 -14.12
CA PHE A 6 -24.12 3.39 -13.29
C PHE A 6 -23.37 2.45 -12.37
N GLU A 7 -22.20 2.02 -12.80
CA GLU A 7 -21.29 1.23 -11.99
C GLU A 7 -20.28 2.15 -11.26
N ALA A 8 -19.87 1.75 -10.06
CA ALA A 8 -18.83 2.45 -9.34
C ALA A 8 -17.54 2.52 -10.18
N GLY A 9 -16.87 3.66 -10.14
CA GLY A 9 -15.66 3.89 -10.96
C GLY A 9 -15.92 4.44 -12.37
N LYS A 10 -17.17 4.55 -12.82
CA LYS A 10 -17.48 5.19 -14.11
C LYS A 10 -17.61 6.69 -13.96
N VAL A 11 -17.09 7.43 -14.95
CA VAL A 11 -17.26 8.89 -15.01
C VAL A 11 -18.66 9.24 -15.52
N VAL A 12 -19.30 10.17 -14.85
CA VAL A 12 -20.65 10.62 -15.19
C VAL A 12 -20.69 12.12 -15.49
N PHE A 13 -21.50 12.51 -16.46
CA PHE A 13 -21.91 13.89 -16.63
C PHE A 13 -23.10 14.16 -15.71
N LEU A 14 -22.95 15.14 -14.82
CA LEU A 14 -23.96 15.54 -13.86
C LEU A 14 -24.37 17.00 -14.10
N LYS A 15 -25.67 17.27 -14.15
CA LYS A 15 -26.24 18.61 -14.06
C LYS A 15 -27.08 18.69 -12.81
N GLY A 16 -26.74 19.62 -11.92
CA GLY A 16 -27.41 19.75 -10.63
C GLY A 16 -27.24 21.15 -10.02
N LYS A 17 -27.84 21.36 -8.88
CA LYS A 17 -27.75 22.58 -8.08
C LYS A 17 -27.20 22.22 -6.71
N ARG A 18 -26.16 22.95 -6.28
CA ARG A 18 -25.67 22.85 -4.89
C ARG A 18 -26.70 23.48 -3.94
N GLU A 19 -27.09 22.75 -2.94
CA GLU A 19 -27.99 23.20 -1.87
C GLU A 19 -27.57 22.60 -0.52
N ASN A 20 -28.08 23.15 0.57
CA ASN A 20 -27.91 22.58 1.90
C ASN A 20 -29.22 21.90 2.33
N TYR A 21 -29.11 20.66 2.82
CA TYR A 21 -30.21 19.94 3.43
C TYR A 21 -29.82 19.52 4.85
N GLN A 22 -30.57 19.90 5.84
CA GLN A 22 -30.26 19.65 7.26
C GLN A 22 -28.80 19.99 7.64
N ASN A 23 -28.34 21.17 7.23
CA ASN A 23 -26.96 21.68 7.39
C ASN A 23 -25.85 20.87 6.70
N ASN A 24 -26.18 19.89 5.89
CA ASN A 24 -25.22 19.16 5.07
C ASN A 24 -25.24 19.65 3.62
N PRO A 25 -24.08 19.95 3.01
CA PRO A 25 -24.02 20.31 1.61
C PRO A 25 -24.36 19.10 0.74
N GLN A 26 -25.27 19.30 -0.22
CA GLN A 26 -25.65 18.27 -1.18
C GLN A 26 -25.79 18.85 -2.59
N ILE A 27 -25.85 17.97 -3.58
CA ILE A 27 -26.15 18.33 -4.96
C ILE A 27 -27.51 17.73 -5.33
N LYS A 28 -28.49 18.60 -5.61
CA LYS A 28 -29.75 18.17 -6.21
C LYS A 28 -29.52 17.90 -7.68
N ILE A 29 -29.60 16.63 -8.08
CA ILE A 29 -29.32 16.18 -9.43
C ILE A 29 -30.56 16.35 -10.31
N PHE A 30 -30.43 17.05 -11.44
CA PHE A 30 -31.48 17.19 -12.46
C PHE A 30 -31.26 16.27 -13.67
N LYS A 31 -30.00 15.99 -14.00
CA LYS A 31 -29.63 15.10 -15.10
C LYS A 31 -28.37 14.35 -14.72
N LEU A 32 -28.36 13.05 -15.01
CA LEU A 32 -27.23 12.15 -14.85
C LEU A 32 -27.13 11.25 -16.08
N ARG A 33 -25.94 11.10 -16.64
CA ARG A 33 -25.62 10.13 -17.68
C ARG A 33 -24.15 9.74 -17.61
N LEU A 34 -23.79 8.62 -18.20
CA LEU A 34 -22.36 8.27 -18.37
C LEU A 34 -21.68 9.32 -19.26
N ALA A 35 -20.41 9.61 -19.01
CA ALA A 35 -19.56 10.37 -19.90
C ALA A 35 -19.39 9.59 -21.23
N ASN A 36 -19.28 10.31 -22.33
CA ASN A 36 -19.07 9.73 -23.66
C ASN A 36 -17.61 9.93 -24.12
N ASP A 37 -17.25 9.29 -25.24
CA ASP A 37 -15.86 9.28 -25.75
C ASP A 37 -15.33 10.67 -26.18
N LYS A 38 -16.19 11.69 -26.26
CA LYS A 38 -15.81 13.08 -26.56
C LYS A 38 -15.60 13.92 -25.30
N GLU A 39 -15.87 13.37 -24.14
CA GLU A 39 -15.73 14.00 -22.84
C GLU A 39 -14.55 13.33 -22.07
N PRO A 40 -13.92 14.04 -21.11
CA PRO A 40 -12.98 13.40 -20.22
C PRO A 40 -13.68 12.27 -19.46
N ASN A 41 -13.43 11.02 -19.85
CA ASN A 41 -14.11 9.83 -19.34
C ASN A 41 -13.16 8.87 -18.59
N ASP A 42 -11.87 9.22 -18.49
CA ASP A 42 -10.91 8.47 -17.69
C ASP A 42 -11.14 8.77 -16.19
N PRO A 43 -11.47 7.78 -15.35
CA PRO A 43 -11.64 7.95 -13.92
C PRO A 43 -10.42 8.54 -13.23
N ALA A 44 -9.21 8.25 -13.69
CA ALA A 44 -7.95 8.75 -13.12
C ALA A 44 -7.89 10.29 -13.08
N LEU A 45 -8.57 10.98 -14.00
CA LEU A 45 -8.63 12.45 -14.03
C LEU A 45 -9.39 13.06 -12.83
N TYR A 46 -10.15 12.26 -12.12
CA TYR A 46 -11.04 12.68 -11.02
C TYR A 46 -10.65 12.08 -9.67
N LEU A 47 -9.63 11.21 -9.64
CA LEU A 47 -9.09 10.68 -8.41
C LEU A 47 -8.13 11.69 -7.76
N GLN A 48 -8.10 11.68 -6.43
CA GLN A 48 -6.98 12.29 -5.71
C GLN A 48 -5.75 11.41 -5.98
N ALA A 49 -4.61 12.06 -6.17
CA ALA A 49 -3.32 11.39 -6.34
C ALA A 49 -2.39 11.75 -5.17
N ALA A 50 -1.35 10.96 -5.00
CA ALA A 50 -0.27 11.26 -4.06
C ALA A 50 0.29 12.68 -4.31
N PRO A 51 0.72 13.40 -3.26
CA PRO A 51 1.27 14.75 -3.40
C PRO A 51 2.60 14.77 -4.17
N GLU A 52 3.25 13.63 -4.32
CA GLU A 52 4.52 13.45 -5.02
C GLU A 52 4.33 12.68 -6.33
N LYS A 53 5.13 13.01 -7.34
CA LYS A 53 5.10 12.32 -8.63
C LYS A 53 5.71 10.92 -8.50
N THR A 54 5.18 9.95 -9.22
CA THR A 54 5.66 8.56 -9.23
C THR A 54 7.17 8.46 -9.45
N LEU A 55 7.73 9.17 -10.43
CA LEU A 55 9.19 9.15 -10.69
C LEU A 55 10.02 9.60 -9.49
N VAL A 56 9.56 10.62 -8.75
CA VAL A 56 10.26 11.09 -7.55
C VAL A 56 10.21 10.04 -6.44
N MET A 57 9.04 9.43 -6.25
CA MET A 57 8.85 8.35 -5.29
C MET A 57 9.70 7.11 -5.64
N GLU A 58 9.81 6.76 -6.92
CA GLU A 58 10.66 5.66 -7.39
C GLU A 58 12.15 5.93 -7.12
N GLU A 59 12.62 7.14 -7.43
CA GLU A 59 14.01 7.54 -7.19
C GLU A 59 14.35 7.48 -5.70
N GLU A 60 13.47 8.00 -4.85
CA GLU A 60 13.66 7.98 -3.40
C GLU A 60 13.62 6.54 -2.84
N LEU A 61 12.64 5.74 -3.25
CA LEU A 61 12.56 4.33 -2.83
C LEU A 61 13.82 3.54 -3.18
N ASN A 62 14.36 3.76 -4.39
CA ASN A 62 15.58 3.11 -4.83
C ASN A 62 16.79 3.46 -3.97
N GLN A 63 16.86 4.67 -3.39
CA GLN A 63 17.92 5.05 -2.44
C GLN A 63 17.84 4.19 -1.18
N TYR A 64 16.65 3.99 -0.60
CA TYR A 64 16.46 3.11 0.56
C TYR A 64 16.77 1.65 0.24
N VAL A 65 16.34 1.16 -0.93
CA VAL A 65 16.66 -0.20 -1.37
C VAL A 65 18.17 -0.41 -1.51
N PHE A 66 18.90 0.60 -1.99
CA PHE A 66 20.36 0.55 -2.09
C PHE A 66 21.04 0.47 -0.71
N GLU A 67 20.45 1.06 0.32
CA GLU A 67 20.95 1.02 1.70
C GLU A 67 20.68 -0.31 2.42
N ILE A 68 19.87 -1.21 1.85
CA ILE A 68 19.68 -2.58 2.38
C ILE A 68 20.91 -3.42 2.03
N VAL A 69 21.91 -3.42 2.91
CA VAL A 69 23.21 -4.09 2.68
C VAL A 69 23.16 -5.61 2.83
N ASN A 70 22.14 -6.15 3.55
CA ASN A 70 21.95 -7.59 3.66
C ASN A 70 21.49 -8.17 2.30
N PRO A 71 22.22 -9.12 1.70
CA PRO A 71 21.93 -9.61 0.35
C PRO A 71 20.62 -10.41 0.28
N THR A 72 20.22 -11.09 1.34
CA THR A 72 18.96 -11.85 1.39
C THR A 72 17.78 -10.91 1.31
N TRP A 73 17.72 -9.92 2.20
CA TRP A 73 16.63 -8.94 2.24
C TRP A 73 16.59 -8.08 0.98
N ASN A 74 17.76 -7.61 0.50
CA ASN A 74 17.83 -6.81 -0.71
C ASN A 74 17.27 -7.55 -1.93
N ARG A 75 17.61 -8.84 -2.09
CA ARG A 75 17.12 -9.66 -3.20
C ARG A 75 15.62 -9.89 -3.13
N ILE A 76 15.06 -10.16 -1.94
CA ILE A 76 13.62 -10.36 -1.74
C ILE A 76 12.87 -9.05 -2.04
N VAL A 77 13.32 -7.93 -1.47
CA VAL A 77 12.71 -6.60 -1.69
C VAL A 77 12.70 -6.25 -3.19
N ARG A 78 13.84 -6.37 -3.88
CA ARG A 78 13.91 -6.08 -5.31
C ARG A 78 13.04 -6.99 -6.16
N TYR A 79 12.96 -8.27 -5.81
CA TYR A 79 12.13 -9.23 -6.52
C TYR A 79 10.65 -8.83 -6.41
N LEU A 80 10.16 -8.57 -5.21
CA LEU A 80 8.77 -8.21 -4.97
C LEU A 80 8.41 -6.82 -5.52
N LEU A 81 9.28 -5.82 -5.37
CA LEU A 81 9.07 -4.52 -5.98
C LEU A 81 9.04 -4.57 -7.51
N LYS A 82 9.80 -5.48 -8.14
CA LYS A 82 9.74 -5.68 -9.58
C LYS A 82 8.45 -6.38 -10.00
N GLU A 83 8.01 -7.38 -9.25
CA GLU A 83 6.80 -8.15 -9.55
C GLU A 83 5.53 -7.29 -9.45
N TYR A 84 5.47 -6.43 -8.44
CA TYR A 84 4.29 -5.59 -8.13
C TYR A 84 4.53 -4.10 -8.40
N HIS A 85 5.44 -3.74 -9.29
CA HIS A 85 5.87 -2.36 -9.51
C HIS A 85 4.71 -1.42 -9.81
N ASP A 86 3.91 -1.75 -10.78
CA ASP A 86 2.83 -0.90 -11.26
C ASP A 86 1.74 -0.73 -10.20
N GLU A 87 1.39 -1.82 -9.51
CA GLU A 87 0.40 -1.82 -8.46
C GLU A 87 0.90 -1.02 -7.25
N PHE A 88 2.16 -1.21 -6.84
CA PHE A 88 2.75 -0.50 -5.70
C PHE A 88 2.70 1.02 -5.85
N PHE A 89 2.95 1.53 -7.05
CA PHE A 89 2.93 2.97 -7.33
C PHE A 89 1.55 3.53 -7.73
N LYS A 90 0.56 2.68 -7.94
CA LYS A 90 -0.80 3.11 -8.32
C LYS A 90 -1.84 2.88 -7.22
N PHE A 91 -1.68 1.84 -6.40
CA PHE A 91 -2.70 1.46 -5.43
C PHE A 91 -2.77 2.43 -4.24
N PRO A 92 -3.97 2.56 -3.65
CA PRO A 92 -4.12 3.28 -2.39
C PRO A 92 -3.55 2.44 -1.23
N ALA A 93 -3.18 3.11 -0.14
CA ALA A 93 -2.78 2.44 1.10
C ALA A 93 -3.97 1.91 1.90
N ALA A 94 -5.18 2.39 1.63
CA ALA A 94 -6.40 1.96 2.31
C ALA A 94 -7.62 2.16 1.41
N LYS A 95 -8.73 1.46 1.73
CA LYS A 95 -10.04 1.68 1.08
C LYS A 95 -10.62 3.06 1.40
N SER A 96 -10.38 3.55 2.61
CA SER A 96 -10.83 4.84 3.13
C SER A 96 -9.84 5.36 4.17
N ASN A 97 -9.96 6.62 4.57
CA ASN A 97 -9.07 7.32 5.50
C ASN A 97 -7.71 7.72 4.89
N HIS A 98 -6.63 7.54 5.65
CA HIS A 98 -5.30 8.03 5.26
C HIS A 98 -4.78 7.34 3.99
N HIS A 99 -4.26 8.15 3.05
CA HIS A 99 -3.65 7.68 1.80
C HIS A 99 -4.55 6.81 0.90
N ALA A 100 -5.90 6.99 1.01
CA ALA A 100 -6.88 6.31 0.17
C ALA A 100 -7.02 6.99 -1.22
N TYR A 101 -5.90 7.16 -1.92
CA TYR A 101 -5.80 7.81 -3.24
C TYR A 101 -4.77 7.09 -4.11
N GLU A 102 -4.76 7.40 -5.41
CA GLU A 102 -3.81 6.82 -6.34
C GLU A 102 -2.36 7.13 -5.93
N GLY A 103 -1.50 6.08 -5.88
CA GLY A 103 -0.12 6.18 -5.39
C GLY A 103 0.01 6.28 -3.87
N GLY A 104 -1.10 6.13 -3.14
CA GLY A 104 -1.13 6.23 -1.68
C GLY A 104 -0.25 5.21 -0.97
N LEU A 105 -0.14 3.98 -1.51
CA LEU A 105 0.68 2.92 -0.93
C LEU A 105 2.18 3.28 -0.96
N ALA A 106 2.68 3.70 -2.11
CA ALA A 106 4.08 4.12 -2.25
C ALA A 106 4.38 5.35 -1.37
N PHE A 107 3.48 6.35 -1.37
CA PHE A 107 3.65 7.54 -0.54
C PHE A 107 3.62 7.22 0.96
N HIS A 108 2.74 6.33 1.41
CA HIS A 108 2.69 5.84 2.79
C HIS A 108 4.01 5.16 3.18
N THR A 109 4.46 4.22 2.36
CA THR A 109 5.72 3.50 2.58
C THR A 109 6.91 4.46 2.70
N LEU A 110 7.03 5.44 1.79
CA LEU A 110 8.08 6.46 1.84
C LEU A 110 7.98 7.35 3.07
N SER A 111 6.76 7.68 3.50
CA SER A 111 6.57 8.48 4.72
C SER A 111 7.11 7.76 5.95
N ILE A 112 6.87 6.45 6.06
CA ILE A 112 7.42 5.62 7.14
C ILE A 112 8.95 5.47 6.98
N LEU A 113 9.47 5.26 5.77
CA LEU A 113 10.91 5.17 5.53
C LEU A 113 11.68 6.44 5.95
N ARG A 114 11.09 7.61 5.71
CA ARG A 114 11.67 8.90 6.16
C ARG A 114 11.76 8.97 7.70
N LEU A 115 10.74 8.49 8.39
CA LEU A 115 10.75 8.37 9.85
C LEU A 115 11.76 7.31 10.32
N ALA A 116 11.75 6.13 9.70
CA ALA A 116 12.69 5.06 9.99
C ALA A 116 14.14 5.53 9.82
N LYS A 117 14.44 6.31 8.78
CA LYS A 117 15.76 6.92 8.58
C LYS A 117 16.15 7.83 9.74
N ALA A 118 15.25 8.73 10.15
CA ALA A 118 15.52 9.64 11.26
C ALA A 118 15.77 8.89 12.56
N VAL A 119 15.07 7.78 12.80
CA VAL A 119 15.27 6.91 13.97
C VAL A 119 16.63 6.22 13.89
N THR A 120 16.99 5.59 12.78
CA THR A 120 18.27 4.87 12.61
C THR A 120 19.49 5.79 12.64
N GLU A 121 19.33 7.08 12.40
CA GLU A 121 20.39 8.08 12.58
C GLU A 121 20.64 8.43 14.06
N GLN A 122 19.70 8.12 14.95
CA GLN A 122 19.81 8.40 16.39
C GLN A 122 20.15 7.15 17.22
N TYR A 123 19.82 5.96 16.73
CA TYR A 123 19.93 4.69 17.46
C TYR A 123 20.75 3.69 16.65
N GLU A 124 22.04 3.56 17.01
CA GLU A 124 23.00 2.67 16.32
C GLU A 124 22.70 1.18 16.52
N GLU A 125 21.91 0.83 17.54
CA GLU A 125 21.52 -0.55 17.85
C GLU A 125 20.51 -1.13 16.88
N VAL A 126 19.84 -0.27 16.10
CA VAL A 126 18.80 -0.67 15.13
C VAL A 126 19.44 -1.22 13.88
N ASP A 127 19.07 -2.43 13.47
CA ASP A 127 19.43 -2.93 12.15
C ASP A 127 18.63 -2.17 11.07
N LYS A 128 19.26 -1.13 10.55
CA LYS A 128 18.73 -0.28 9.51
C LYS A 128 18.28 -1.06 8.27
N ALA A 129 19.04 -2.09 7.87
CA ALA A 129 18.71 -2.87 6.67
C ALA A 129 17.44 -3.70 6.88
N LEU A 130 17.26 -4.29 8.05
CA LEU A 130 16.04 -5.03 8.41
C LEU A 130 14.85 -4.09 8.52
N LEU A 131 14.99 -2.95 9.21
CA LEU A 131 13.92 -1.97 9.36
C LEU A 131 13.44 -1.44 8.01
N TYR A 132 14.37 -1.10 7.08
CA TYR A 132 14.02 -0.64 5.75
C TYR A 132 13.34 -1.74 4.91
N ALA A 133 13.86 -2.97 4.94
CA ALA A 133 13.25 -4.09 4.22
C ALA A 133 11.83 -4.37 4.73
N GLY A 134 11.64 -4.42 6.05
CA GLY A 134 10.33 -4.57 6.67
C GLY A 134 9.38 -3.44 6.31
N THR A 135 9.84 -2.19 6.39
CA THR A 135 9.03 -1.00 6.04
C THR A 135 8.62 -1.01 4.57
N ILE A 136 9.48 -1.40 3.64
CA ILE A 136 9.14 -1.45 2.20
C ILE A 136 8.06 -2.50 1.94
N LEU A 137 8.10 -3.61 2.63
CA LEU A 137 7.22 -4.75 2.34
C LEU A 137 5.98 -4.83 3.22
N HIS A 138 5.90 -4.14 4.38
CA HIS A 138 4.84 -4.36 5.37
C HIS A 138 3.43 -4.30 4.78
N ASP A 139 3.20 -3.34 3.91
CA ASP A 139 1.89 -3.06 3.30
C ASP A 139 1.80 -3.49 1.82
N LEU A 140 2.85 -4.11 1.25
CA LEU A 140 2.83 -4.56 -0.14
C LEU A 140 1.65 -5.51 -0.43
N GLY A 141 1.24 -6.32 0.54
CA GLY A 141 0.08 -7.21 0.41
C GLY A 141 -1.24 -6.50 0.07
N LYS A 142 -1.32 -5.18 0.24
CA LYS A 142 -2.49 -4.38 -0.15
C LYS A 142 -2.75 -4.37 -1.66
N VAL A 143 -1.74 -4.65 -2.49
CA VAL A 143 -1.94 -4.82 -3.94
C VAL A 143 -2.73 -6.10 -4.27
N LEU A 144 -2.76 -7.07 -3.34
CA LEU A 144 -3.53 -8.31 -3.44
C LEU A 144 -4.86 -8.19 -2.66
N GLU A 145 -4.86 -7.41 -1.59
CA GLU A 145 -6.02 -7.18 -0.73
C GLU A 145 -7.08 -6.30 -1.40
N LEU A 146 -6.67 -5.28 -2.14
CA LEU A 146 -7.53 -4.27 -2.75
C LEU A 146 -7.68 -4.47 -4.26
N SER A 147 -8.80 -4.01 -4.82
CA SER A 147 -9.12 -4.16 -6.25
C SER A 147 -8.43 -3.13 -7.15
N GLY A 148 -7.77 -2.13 -6.59
CA GLY A 148 -7.13 -1.03 -7.32
C GLY A 148 -7.60 0.36 -6.89
N PRO A 149 -7.12 1.43 -7.54
CA PRO A 149 -7.35 2.81 -7.10
C PRO A 149 -8.74 3.35 -7.44
N VAL A 150 -9.46 2.72 -8.37
CA VAL A 150 -10.80 3.17 -8.82
C VAL A 150 -11.88 2.36 -8.14
N ALA A 151 -12.75 3.03 -7.39
CA ALA A 151 -13.87 2.39 -6.66
C ALA A 151 -13.39 1.22 -5.78
N THR A 152 -12.33 1.43 -5.05
CA THR A 152 -11.59 0.45 -4.25
C THR A 152 -12.51 -0.42 -3.40
N THR A 153 -12.40 -1.74 -3.59
CA THR A 153 -13.07 -2.77 -2.79
C THR A 153 -12.06 -3.81 -2.35
N TYR A 154 -12.42 -4.62 -1.36
CA TYR A 154 -11.61 -5.78 -1.00
C TYR A 154 -11.80 -6.90 -2.04
N THR A 155 -10.71 -7.57 -2.40
CA THR A 155 -10.74 -8.84 -3.13
C THR A 155 -11.27 -9.96 -2.22
N LEU A 156 -11.56 -11.14 -2.79
CA LEU A 156 -11.92 -12.30 -1.99
C LEU A 156 -10.79 -12.68 -1.01
N ALA A 157 -9.55 -12.71 -1.49
CA ALA A 157 -8.37 -12.97 -0.68
C ALA A 157 -8.18 -11.88 0.40
N GLY A 158 -8.36 -10.62 0.04
CA GLY A 158 -8.27 -9.51 0.97
C GLY A 158 -9.25 -9.60 2.13
N ASN A 159 -10.52 -9.99 1.84
CA ASN A 159 -11.54 -10.15 2.88
C ASN A 159 -11.32 -11.36 3.80
N LEU A 160 -10.76 -12.45 3.28
CA LEU A 160 -10.70 -13.73 4.01
C LEU A 160 -9.33 -14.01 4.63
N ILE A 161 -8.25 -13.43 4.05
CA ILE A 161 -6.87 -13.70 4.46
C ILE A 161 -6.21 -12.43 5.03
N GLY A 162 -6.40 -11.28 4.35
CA GLY A 162 -5.81 -10.00 4.74
C GLY A 162 -4.36 -9.82 4.25
N HIS A 163 -3.93 -8.55 4.10
CA HIS A 163 -2.65 -8.19 3.47
C HIS A 163 -1.42 -8.73 4.20
N ILE A 164 -1.46 -8.85 5.55
CA ILE A 164 -0.32 -9.34 6.35
C ILE A 164 0.09 -10.75 5.91
N VAL A 165 -0.89 -11.65 5.83
CA VAL A 165 -0.63 -13.04 5.44
C VAL A 165 -0.35 -13.13 3.95
N LEU A 166 -1.05 -12.35 3.12
CA LEU A 166 -0.82 -12.32 1.67
C LEU A 166 0.61 -11.91 1.33
N VAL A 167 1.16 -10.88 1.98
CA VAL A 167 2.56 -10.49 1.71
C VAL A 167 3.57 -11.49 2.27
N ASP A 168 3.29 -12.15 3.39
CA ASP A 168 4.14 -13.23 3.90
C ASP A 168 4.19 -14.41 2.91
N GLU A 169 3.07 -14.78 2.29
CA GLU A 169 3.04 -15.77 1.21
C GLU A 169 3.89 -15.34 0.00
N GLU A 170 3.87 -14.07 -0.37
CA GLU A 170 4.71 -13.55 -1.46
C GLU A 170 6.20 -13.59 -1.11
N ILE A 171 6.58 -13.34 0.15
CA ILE A 171 7.96 -13.52 0.61
C ILE A 171 8.38 -14.99 0.50
N VAL A 172 7.52 -15.94 0.88
CA VAL A 172 7.78 -17.37 0.74
C VAL A 172 7.99 -17.75 -0.74
N LYS A 173 7.15 -17.25 -1.65
CA LYS A 173 7.29 -17.46 -3.10
C LYS A 173 8.59 -16.84 -3.63
N ALA A 174 8.94 -15.64 -3.18
CA ALA A 174 10.20 -14.97 -3.53
C ALA A 174 11.42 -15.77 -3.06
N CYS A 175 11.41 -16.31 -1.84
CA CYS A 175 12.46 -17.17 -1.31
C CYS A 175 12.65 -18.41 -2.23
N ALA A 176 11.57 -19.07 -2.61
CA ALA A 176 11.60 -20.23 -3.50
C ALA A 176 12.18 -19.86 -4.88
N ALA A 177 11.73 -18.76 -5.50
CA ALA A 177 12.20 -18.29 -6.79
C ALA A 177 13.69 -17.90 -6.78
N LEU A 178 14.14 -17.30 -5.68
CA LEU A 178 15.51 -16.82 -5.48
C LEU A 178 16.46 -17.90 -4.90
N LYS A 179 15.96 -19.09 -4.59
CA LYS A 179 16.68 -20.18 -3.92
C LYS A 179 17.28 -19.73 -2.59
N ILE A 180 16.50 -19.04 -1.81
CA ILE A 180 16.80 -18.64 -0.43
C ILE A 180 16.14 -19.68 0.49
N GLU A 181 16.88 -20.20 1.47
CA GLU A 181 16.34 -21.10 2.47
C GLU A 181 15.34 -20.36 3.38
N LEU A 182 14.11 -20.87 3.44
CA LEU A 182 13.04 -20.23 4.19
C LEU A 182 13.29 -20.25 5.71
N GLU A 183 14.01 -21.26 6.19
CA GLU A 183 14.41 -21.43 7.58
C GLU A 183 15.68 -20.65 7.95
N SER A 184 16.28 -19.93 6.99
CA SER A 184 17.42 -19.06 7.29
C SER A 184 17.01 -17.94 8.26
N GLU A 185 17.93 -17.54 9.12
CA GLU A 185 17.70 -16.45 10.07
C GLU A 185 17.20 -15.20 9.38
N ASP A 186 17.84 -14.76 8.29
CA ASP A 186 17.42 -13.59 7.50
C ASP A 186 15.97 -13.68 7.02
N ALA A 187 15.56 -14.84 6.50
CA ALA A 187 14.19 -15.02 6.00
C ALA A 187 13.18 -14.97 7.16
N ILE A 188 13.50 -15.60 8.29
CA ILE A 188 12.65 -15.60 9.49
C ILE A 188 12.52 -14.18 10.07
N LEU A 189 13.62 -13.43 10.18
CA LEU A 189 13.61 -12.05 10.67
C LEU A 189 12.74 -11.15 9.80
N LEU A 190 12.89 -11.20 8.48
CA LEU A 190 12.07 -10.40 7.56
C LEU A 190 10.58 -10.76 7.66
N ARG A 191 10.26 -12.05 7.70
CA ARG A 191 8.87 -12.52 7.87
C ARG A 191 8.29 -12.07 9.21
N HIS A 192 9.09 -12.07 10.29
CA HIS A 192 8.65 -11.57 11.57
C HIS A 192 8.31 -10.06 11.51
N MET A 193 9.11 -9.24 10.81
CA MET A 193 8.79 -7.83 10.58
C MET A 193 7.38 -7.66 10.02
N ILE A 194 7.04 -8.48 9.03
CA ILE A 194 5.74 -8.43 8.35
C ILE A 194 4.61 -8.93 9.25
N LEU A 195 4.77 -10.10 9.86
CA LEU A 195 3.74 -10.71 10.67
C LEU A 195 3.42 -9.94 11.96
N ALA A 196 4.33 -9.08 12.41
CA ALA A 196 4.22 -8.33 13.66
C ALA A 196 3.88 -6.83 13.46
N HIS A 197 3.81 -6.30 12.22
CA HIS A 197 3.81 -4.85 12.00
C HIS A 197 2.56 -4.10 12.52
N HIS A 198 1.43 -4.77 12.72
CA HIS A 198 0.28 -4.17 13.41
C HIS A 198 0.42 -4.19 14.95
N GLY A 199 1.45 -4.84 15.50
CA GLY A 199 1.81 -4.89 16.91
C GLY A 199 0.91 -5.78 17.74
N LEU A 200 -0.36 -5.47 17.87
CA LEU A 200 -1.28 -6.21 18.73
C LEU A 200 -2.08 -7.26 17.95
N LEU A 201 -2.37 -8.39 18.62
CA LEU A 201 -3.19 -9.46 18.04
C LEU A 201 -4.60 -8.97 17.68
N GLU A 202 -5.16 -8.04 18.47
CA GLU A 202 -6.46 -7.42 18.23
C GLU A 202 -6.48 -6.50 17.00
N TYR A 203 -5.32 -6.08 16.51
CA TYR A 203 -5.17 -5.32 15.26
C TYR A 203 -4.86 -6.22 14.06
N GLY A 204 -4.90 -7.53 14.25
CA GLY A 204 -4.77 -8.52 13.19
C GLY A 204 -3.35 -9.05 12.96
N SER A 205 -2.36 -8.64 13.75
CA SER A 205 -1.02 -9.26 13.71
C SER A 205 -1.09 -10.70 14.19
N PRO A 206 -0.59 -11.69 13.41
CA PRO A 206 -0.50 -13.08 13.87
C PRO A 206 0.41 -13.28 15.10
N VAL A 207 1.41 -12.41 15.24
CA VAL A 207 2.36 -12.40 16.37
C VAL A 207 2.64 -10.96 16.81
N GLN A 208 3.03 -10.79 18.06
CA GLN A 208 3.50 -9.51 18.58
C GLN A 208 4.97 -9.27 18.19
N PRO A 209 5.45 -7.99 18.15
CA PRO A 209 6.85 -7.70 17.91
C PRO A 209 7.76 -8.30 19.00
N HIS A 210 8.80 -9.02 18.55
CA HIS A 210 9.85 -9.59 19.40
C HIS A 210 11.26 -9.11 19.02
N LEU A 211 11.34 -8.20 18.05
CA LEU A 211 12.57 -7.53 17.60
C LEU A 211 12.41 -6.04 17.79
N LEU A 212 13.51 -5.35 18.04
CA LEU A 212 13.53 -3.89 18.17
C LEU A 212 12.97 -3.22 16.91
N GLU A 213 13.39 -3.67 15.73
CA GLU A 213 12.96 -3.16 14.42
C GLU A 213 11.47 -3.42 14.17
N ALA A 214 10.94 -4.56 14.62
CA ALA A 214 9.52 -4.87 14.48
C ALA A 214 8.64 -4.00 15.39
N ASP A 215 9.08 -3.74 16.63
CA ASP A 215 8.39 -2.82 17.52
C ASP A 215 8.45 -1.38 16.99
N MET A 216 9.62 -0.96 16.47
CA MET A 216 9.76 0.33 15.82
C MET A 216 8.82 0.48 14.61
N LEU A 217 8.78 -0.50 13.72
CA LEU A 217 7.87 -0.48 12.55
C LEU A 217 6.41 -0.34 12.99
N HIS A 218 6.02 -1.03 14.05
CA HIS A 218 4.68 -0.92 14.62
C HIS A 218 4.37 0.50 15.14
N GLN A 219 5.35 1.20 15.69
CA GLN A 219 5.17 2.55 16.28
C GLN A 219 5.23 3.68 15.22
N LEU A 220 5.86 3.44 14.07
CA LEU A 220 5.97 4.41 12.97
C LEU A 220 4.71 4.49 12.11
#